data_aaf6fa6ea4015e82400292dd0f6d6b55
#
_entry.id   aaf6fa6ea4015e82400292dd0f6d6b55
#
_cell.length_a   1.000
_cell.length_b   1.000
_cell.length_c   1.000
_cell.angle_alpha   90.00
_cell.angle_beta   90.00
_cell.angle_gamma   90.00
#
_symmetry.space_group_name_H-M   'P 1'
#
loop_
_entity.id
_entity.type
_entity.pdbx_description
1 polymer ?
#
loop_
_entity_poly.entity_id
_entity_poly.type
_entity_poly.pdbx_seq_one_letter_code
_entity_poly.pdbx_strand_id
1 'polypeptide(L)'
;DHCLGLVLDALDASPHKDNTIVVLFSDHGFHLGEKQRWARRTSWEDGDRVALIVAAPGYKSGNKTNKPAQLLDIFPTLLELADLPRDNQQEGHSLVPLLMNSQAEWPHVSLSSFGKGNYAVRSEHFRYISYLDGSEEFYDHRDDSHEWNNQVGNKKYVQEIAAHRKYLPVRSEDVLPGNSTGHKAYDAASRLLKE
;
A
#
# COMPACT_ATOMS: atom_id res chain seq x y z
N ASP A 1 9.20 9.09 16.34
CA ASP A 1 9.90 10.31 15.91
C ASP A 1 11.30 10.43 16.57
N HIS A 2 11.39 10.54 17.92
CA HIS A 2 12.67 10.67 18.63
C HIS A 2 13.67 9.54 18.28
N CYS A 3 13.25 8.29 18.32
CA CYS A 3 14.13 7.14 18.00
C CYS A 3 14.62 7.19 16.54
N LEU A 4 13.79 7.61 15.62
CA LEU A 4 14.19 7.81 14.22
C LEU A 4 15.25 8.92 14.12
N GLY A 5 15.06 10.03 14.84
CA GLY A 5 16.05 11.11 14.93
C GLY A 5 17.41 10.61 15.36
N LEU A 6 17.50 9.81 16.44
CA LEU A 6 18.77 9.23 16.91
C LEU A 6 19.49 8.40 15.85
N VAL A 7 18.74 7.62 15.03
CA VAL A 7 19.33 6.82 13.95
C VAL A 7 19.85 7.71 12.83
N LEU A 8 19.09 8.72 12.44
CA LEU A 8 19.48 9.66 11.37
C LEU A 8 20.66 10.52 11.81
N ASP A 9 20.68 11.02 13.06
CA ASP A 9 21.82 11.77 13.61
C ASP A 9 23.11 10.94 13.62
N ALA A 10 23.00 9.64 13.95
CA ALA A 10 24.15 8.73 13.90
C ALA A 10 24.64 8.49 12.47
N LEU A 11 23.74 8.39 11.49
CA LEU A 11 24.11 8.31 10.07
C LEU A 11 24.80 9.60 9.61
N ASP A 12 24.24 10.76 9.95
CA ASP A 12 24.78 12.07 9.56
C ASP A 12 26.19 12.33 10.15
N ALA A 13 26.45 11.78 11.34
CA ALA A 13 27.79 11.83 11.96
C ALA A 13 28.76 10.77 11.42
N SER A 14 28.32 9.85 10.57
CA SER A 14 29.13 8.75 10.05
C SER A 14 29.82 9.10 8.72
N PRO A 15 30.90 8.37 8.33
CA PRO A 15 31.49 8.52 6.99
C PRO A 15 30.58 7.99 5.86
N HIS A 16 29.43 7.40 6.17
CA HIS A 16 28.53 6.77 5.21
C HIS A 16 27.33 7.65 4.82
N LYS A 17 27.17 8.85 5.43
CA LYS A 17 26.01 9.73 5.21
C LYS A 17 25.73 10.04 3.74
N ASP A 18 26.76 10.22 2.94
CA ASP A 18 26.64 10.60 1.53
C ASP A 18 26.56 9.39 0.58
N ASN A 19 26.64 8.16 1.12
CA ASN A 19 26.58 6.91 0.35
C ASN A 19 25.62 5.88 0.95
N THR A 20 24.51 6.34 1.51
CA THR A 20 23.49 5.47 2.12
C THR A 20 22.12 5.79 1.52
N ILE A 21 21.40 4.76 1.10
CA ILE A 21 19.99 4.85 0.74
C ILE A 21 19.18 4.63 2.01
N VAL A 22 18.30 5.57 2.33
CA VAL A 22 17.39 5.48 3.49
C VAL A 22 15.98 5.26 2.99
N VAL A 23 15.32 4.20 3.46
CA VAL A 23 13.91 3.93 3.21
C VAL A 23 13.17 3.82 4.54
N LEU A 24 12.18 4.70 4.73
CA LEU A 24 11.27 4.66 5.87
C LEU A 24 9.89 4.27 5.38
N PHE A 25 9.35 3.20 5.95
CA PHE A 25 7.99 2.73 5.64
C PHE A 25 7.36 2.04 6.84
N SER A 26 6.05 1.82 6.78
CA SER A 26 5.31 0.94 7.70
C SER A 26 4.75 -0.25 6.93
N ASP A 27 4.56 -1.37 7.61
CA ASP A 27 3.98 -2.59 7.03
C ASP A 27 2.46 -2.50 6.80
N HIS A 28 1.75 -1.68 7.58
CA HIS A 28 0.31 -1.41 7.46
C HIS A 28 -0.05 -0.09 8.13
N GLY A 29 -1.24 0.44 7.80
CA GLY A 29 -1.87 1.55 8.47
C GLY A 29 -2.55 1.13 9.80
N PHE A 30 -3.34 2.04 10.37
CA PHE A 30 -4.04 1.79 11.63
C PHE A 30 -5.23 2.73 11.79
N HIS A 31 -6.41 2.19 12.13
CA HIS A 31 -7.59 2.96 12.48
C HIS A 31 -7.55 3.38 13.94
N LEU A 32 -7.88 4.63 14.21
CA LEU A 32 -7.98 5.21 15.55
C LEU A 32 -9.41 5.65 15.92
N GLY A 33 -10.41 5.00 15.30
CA GLY A 33 -11.82 5.27 15.48
C GLY A 33 -12.58 5.52 14.18
N GLU A 34 -11.87 5.76 13.07
CA GLU A 34 -12.46 5.95 11.75
C GLU A 34 -13.28 4.71 11.38
N LYS A 35 -14.44 4.93 10.75
CA LYS A 35 -15.40 3.87 10.41
C LYS A 35 -15.76 2.95 11.58
N GLN A 36 -15.71 3.47 12.83
CA GLN A 36 -15.91 2.72 14.06
C GLN A 36 -14.95 1.54 14.24
N ARG A 37 -13.76 1.64 13.66
CA ARG A 37 -12.69 0.64 13.76
C ARG A 37 -11.54 1.13 14.63
N TRP A 38 -11.00 0.20 15.38
CA TRP A 38 -9.76 0.34 16.14
C TRP A 38 -8.86 -0.83 15.74
N ALA A 39 -7.69 -0.57 15.27
CA ALA A 39 -6.68 -1.48 14.76
C ALA A 39 -6.57 -1.47 13.22
N ARG A 40 -5.89 -2.47 12.68
CA ARG A 40 -5.65 -2.72 11.26
C ARG A 40 -6.61 -3.81 10.74
N ARG A 41 -6.37 -4.39 9.62
CA ARG A 41 -7.12 -5.49 8.98
C ARG A 41 -8.42 -5.02 8.33
N THR A 42 -8.28 -3.96 7.57
CA THR A 42 -9.32 -3.49 6.65
C THR A 42 -8.68 -3.20 5.30
N SER A 43 -9.49 -3.11 4.26
CA SER A 43 -9.07 -2.70 2.93
C SER A 43 -9.30 -1.22 2.68
N TRP A 44 -9.69 -0.45 3.69
CA TRP A 44 -9.86 1.00 3.63
C TRP A 44 -8.53 1.74 3.78
N GLU A 45 -8.52 3.01 3.34
CA GLU A 45 -7.30 3.84 3.28
C GLU A 45 -6.53 3.87 4.61
N ASP A 46 -7.19 4.11 5.75
CA ASP A 46 -6.50 4.24 7.04
C ASP A 46 -5.85 2.94 7.52
N GLY A 47 -6.41 1.78 7.12
CA GLY A 47 -5.83 0.47 7.44
C GLY A 47 -4.70 0.04 6.50
N ASP A 48 -4.66 0.60 5.30
CA ASP A 48 -3.83 0.15 4.18
C ASP A 48 -2.73 1.17 3.81
N ARG A 49 -3.02 2.46 3.92
CA ARG A 49 -2.07 3.52 3.62
C ARG A 49 -0.97 3.62 4.67
N VAL A 50 0.27 3.67 4.19
CA VAL A 50 1.48 3.78 5.03
C VAL A 50 2.34 4.96 4.61
N ALA A 51 3.22 5.40 5.51
CA ALA A 51 4.33 6.25 5.14
C ALA A 51 5.28 5.44 4.24
N LEU A 52 5.75 6.07 3.17
CA LEU A 52 6.84 5.57 2.33
C LEU A 52 7.71 6.76 1.94
N ILE A 53 8.93 6.79 2.45
CA ILE A 53 9.90 7.86 2.21
C ILE A 53 11.18 7.21 1.73
N VAL A 54 11.71 7.69 0.61
CA VAL A 54 12.99 7.25 0.06
C VAL A 54 13.91 8.46 -0.06
N ALA A 55 15.09 8.36 0.53
CA ALA A 55 16.18 9.30 0.35
C ALA A 55 17.41 8.56 -0.18
N ALA A 56 17.94 9.01 -1.32
CA ALA A 56 19.06 8.37 -1.99
C ALA A 56 20.07 9.42 -2.46
N PRO A 57 21.39 9.11 -2.44
CA PRO A 57 22.43 9.98 -2.97
C PRO A 57 22.14 10.38 -4.42
N GLY A 58 22.32 11.66 -4.73
CA GLY A 58 22.11 12.19 -6.07
C GLY A 58 20.65 12.52 -6.43
N TYR A 59 19.68 12.23 -5.57
CA TYR A 59 18.28 12.56 -5.78
C TYR A 59 17.86 13.80 -4.98
N LYS A 60 16.95 14.59 -5.58
CA LYS A 60 16.47 15.83 -4.96
C LYS A 60 15.56 15.50 -3.75
N SER A 61 15.86 16.13 -2.61
CA SER A 61 15.03 16.03 -1.40
C SER A 61 13.74 16.85 -1.50
N GLY A 62 12.75 16.50 -0.66
CA GLY A 62 11.51 17.26 -0.49
C GLY A 62 10.46 17.05 -1.58
N ASN A 63 10.68 16.20 -2.56
CA ASN A 63 9.67 15.82 -3.54
C ASN A 63 8.54 15.03 -2.86
N LYS A 64 7.30 15.28 -3.30
CA LYS A 64 6.10 14.54 -2.87
C LYS A 64 5.28 14.17 -4.09
N THR A 65 4.67 12.99 -4.05
CA THR A 65 3.75 12.53 -5.09
C THR A 65 2.51 11.89 -4.45
N ASN A 66 1.37 12.00 -5.13
CA ASN A 66 0.12 11.28 -4.81
C ASN A 66 -0.06 10.04 -5.68
N LYS A 67 0.94 9.70 -6.51
CA LYS A 67 0.91 8.48 -7.31
C LYS A 67 0.89 7.26 -6.39
N PRO A 68 0.03 6.25 -6.66
CA PRO A 68 -0.03 5.05 -5.85
C PRO A 68 1.29 4.28 -5.92
N ALA A 69 1.79 3.87 -4.77
CA ALA A 69 2.94 2.99 -4.63
C ALA A 69 2.58 1.87 -3.65
N GLN A 70 3.26 0.76 -3.73
CA GLN A 70 3.04 -0.38 -2.85
C GLN A 70 4.36 -0.91 -2.29
N LEU A 71 4.32 -1.66 -1.20
CA LEU A 71 5.53 -2.17 -0.55
C LEU A 71 6.36 -3.09 -1.47
N LEU A 72 5.71 -3.75 -2.44
CA LEU A 72 6.39 -4.53 -3.48
C LEU A 72 7.33 -3.69 -4.35
N ASP A 73 7.10 -2.38 -4.44
CA ASP A 73 7.91 -1.46 -5.25
C ASP A 73 9.24 -1.11 -4.59
N ILE A 74 9.40 -1.35 -3.28
CA ILE A 74 10.62 -1.03 -2.54
C ILE A 74 11.80 -1.83 -3.08
N PHE A 75 11.65 -3.13 -3.25
CA PHE A 75 12.76 -4.00 -3.64
C PHE A 75 13.32 -3.66 -5.03
N PRO A 76 12.52 -3.58 -6.12
CA PRO A 76 13.02 -3.17 -7.42
C PRO A 76 13.59 -1.73 -7.43
N THR A 77 13.06 -0.85 -6.59
CA THR A 77 13.63 0.50 -6.41
C THR A 77 15.04 0.46 -5.82
N LEU A 78 15.24 -0.37 -4.80
CA LEU A 78 16.56 -0.52 -4.17
C LEU A 78 17.58 -1.16 -5.12
N LEU A 79 17.17 -2.15 -5.94
CA LEU A 79 18.04 -2.72 -6.93
C LEU A 79 18.50 -1.68 -7.96
N GLU A 80 17.58 -0.86 -8.47
CA GLU A 80 17.91 0.18 -9.44
C GLU A 80 18.79 1.28 -8.83
N LEU A 81 18.48 1.73 -7.60
CA LEU A 81 19.30 2.73 -6.90
C LEU A 81 20.71 2.23 -6.56
N ALA A 82 20.89 0.93 -6.39
CA ALA A 82 22.17 0.30 -6.10
C ALA A 82 22.91 -0.23 -7.35
N ASP A 83 22.38 0.06 -8.55
CA ASP A 83 22.91 -0.45 -9.84
C ASP A 83 23.06 -1.98 -9.86
N LEU A 84 22.09 -2.68 -9.29
CA LEU A 84 22.01 -4.13 -9.23
C LEU A 84 21.04 -4.67 -10.30
N PRO A 85 21.29 -5.88 -10.84
CA PRO A 85 20.42 -6.45 -11.85
C PRO A 85 19.03 -6.74 -11.29
N ARG A 86 18.00 -6.41 -12.08
CA ARG A 86 16.61 -6.73 -11.76
C ARG A 86 16.30 -8.20 -12.07
N ASP A 87 15.55 -8.85 -11.19
CA ASP A 87 14.95 -10.17 -11.45
C ASP A 87 13.58 -9.98 -12.13
N ASN A 88 13.35 -10.69 -13.23
CA ASN A 88 12.10 -10.64 -13.99
C ASN A 88 10.90 -11.29 -13.25
N GLN A 89 11.12 -11.97 -12.13
CA GLN A 89 10.06 -12.54 -11.30
C GLN A 89 9.45 -11.51 -10.30
N GLN A 90 10.00 -10.31 -10.24
CA GLN A 90 9.50 -9.26 -9.34
C GLN A 90 8.26 -8.60 -9.94
N GLU A 91 7.18 -8.56 -9.16
CA GLU A 91 5.90 -7.95 -9.55
C GLU A 91 5.86 -6.42 -9.31
N GLY A 92 6.70 -5.90 -8.39
CA GLY A 92 6.77 -4.46 -8.09
C GLY A 92 7.44 -3.65 -9.20
N HIS A 93 7.23 -2.35 -9.16
CA HIS A 93 7.77 -1.38 -10.10
C HIS A 93 8.75 -0.44 -9.39
N SER A 94 9.88 -0.13 -10.04
CA SER A 94 10.83 0.83 -9.46
C SER A 94 10.23 2.22 -9.36
N LEU A 95 10.35 2.84 -8.18
CA LEU A 95 9.91 4.21 -7.91
C LEU A 95 10.93 5.27 -8.36
N VAL A 96 12.05 4.89 -8.93
CA VAL A 96 13.10 5.81 -9.42
C VAL A 96 12.54 6.88 -10.35
N PRO A 97 11.64 6.62 -11.31
CA PRO A 97 11.02 7.66 -12.11
C PRO A 97 10.30 8.73 -11.28
N LEU A 98 9.63 8.34 -10.19
CA LEU A 98 8.95 9.26 -9.27
C LEU A 98 9.93 10.02 -8.37
N LEU A 99 11.06 9.42 -8.01
CA LEU A 99 12.14 10.10 -7.29
C LEU A 99 12.80 11.18 -8.15
N MET A 100 12.94 10.94 -9.46
CA MET A 100 13.48 11.91 -10.41
C MET A 100 12.48 13.04 -10.70
N ASN A 101 11.22 12.69 -10.91
CA ASN A 101 10.13 13.61 -11.18
C ASN A 101 8.82 13.14 -10.54
N SER A 102 8.41 13.80 -9.46
CA SER A 102 7.19 13.45 -8.73
C SER A 102 5.89 13.52 -9.56
N GLN A 103 5.94 14.14 -10.75
CA GLN A 103 4.84 14.25 -11.72
C GLN A 103 5.05 13.33 -12.94
N ALA A 104 6.00 12.40 -12.89
CA ALA A 104 6.21 11.45 -13.98
C ALA A 104 4.92 10.66 -14.27
N GLU A 105 4.78 10.22 -15.52
CA GLU A 105 3.72 9.29 -15.88
C GLU A 105 3.86 8.01 -15.06
N TRP A 106 2.77 7.59 -14.42
CA TRP A 106 2.74 6.44 -13.54
C TRP A 106 1.45 5.65 -13.74
N PRO A 107 1.43 4.69 -14.67
CA PRO A 107 0.21 3.95 -15.04
C PRO A 107 -0.12 2.80 -14.06
N HIS A 108 0.59 2.70 -12.95
CA HIS A 108 0.45 1.60 -12.02
C HIS A 108 -0.57 1.92 -10.92
N VAL A 109 -1.12 0.86 -10.34
CA VAL A 109 -2.00 0.90 -9.17
C VAL A 109 -1.32 0.18 -8.00
N SER A 110 -1.78 0.44 -6.79
CA SER A 110 -1.44 -0.39 -5.63
C SER A 110 -2.53 -1.44 -5.45
N LEU A 111 -2.14 -2.68 -5.25
CA LEU A 111 -3.02 -3.81 -4.95
C LEU A 111 -2.70 -4.36 -3.57
N SER A 112 -3.69 -4.33 -2.68
CA SER A 112 -3.60 -4.91 -1.34
C SER A 112 -4.56 -6.08 -1.19
N SER A 113 -4.22 -7.04 -0.36
CA SER A 113 -5.09 -8.18 -0.07
C SER A 113 -5.22 -8.42 1.42
N PHE A 114 -6.43 -8.79 1.86
CA PHE A 114 -6.71 -9.20 3.22
C PHE A 114 -7.39 -10.57 3.24
N GLY A 115 -6.59 -11.60 3.37
CA GLY A 115 -7.06 -12.98 3.24
C GLY A 115 -7.50 -13.33 1.82
N LYS A 116 -8.07 -14.51 1.65
CA LYS A 116 -8.52 -14.99 0.34
C LYS A 116 -9.70 -14.17 -0.17
N GLY A 117 -9.60 -13.69 -1.40
CA GLY A 117 -10.73 -13.07 -2.11
C GLY A 117 -11.12 -11.66 -1.66
N ASN A 118 -10.36 -11.04 -0.72
CA ASN A 118 -10.58 -9.65 -0.36
C ASN A 118 -9.43 -8.81 -0.88
N TYR A 119 -9.73 -7.86 -1.75
CA TYR A 119 -8.72 -7.05 -2.44
C TYR A 119 -9.10 -5.58 -2.43
N ALA A 120 -8.10 -4.71 -2.32
CA ALA A 120 -8.24 -3.29 -2.58
C ALA A 120 -7.31 -2.86 -3.71
N VAL A 121 -7.83 -2.14 -4.68
CA VAL A 121 -7.09 -1.54 -5.79
C VAL A 121 -7.10 -0.03 -5.61
N ARG A 122 -5.94 0.58 -5.44
CA ARG A 122 -5.77 2.02 -5.27
C ARG A 122 -5.09 2.62 -6.49
N SER A 123 -5.81 3.45 -7.23
CA SER A 123 -5.27 4.32 -8.27
C SER A 123 -5.05 5.75 -7.73
N GLU A 124 -4.60 6.69 -8.53
CA GLU A 124 -4.29 8.05 -8.07
C GLU A 124 -5.48 8.75 -7.38
N HIS A 125 -6.70 8.51 -7.87
CA HIS A 125 -7.90 9.20 -7.40
C HIS A 125 -8.95 8.28 -6.78
N PHE A 126 -8.86 6.99 -7.01
CA PHE A 126 -9.93 6.06 -6.66
C PHE A 126 -9.43 4.88 -5.85
N ARG A 127 -10.30 4.38 -4.98
CA ARG A 127 -10.16 3.07 -4.34
C ARG A 127 -11.34 2.21 -4.71
N TYR A 128 -11.05 1.00 -5.15
CA TYR A 128 -12.02 -0.06 -5.38
C TYR A 128 -11.71 -1.23 -4.45
N ILE A 129 -12.72 -1.74 -3.75
CA ILE A 129 -12.59 -2.89 -2.86
C ILE A 129 -13.55 -3.98 -3.33
N SER A 130 -13.05 -5.21 -3.42
CA SER A 130 -13.84 -6.41 -3.71
C SER A 130 -13.70 -7.38 -2.54
N TYR A 131 -14.81 -7.92 -2.09
CA TYR A 131 -14.86 -8.86 -0.98
C TYR A 131 -15.21 -10.28 -1.46
N LEU A 132 -14.78 -11.28 -0.68
CA LEU A 132 -15.02 -12.70 -0.97
C LEU A 132 -16.52 -13.05 -1.10
N ASP A 133 -17.40 -12.34 -0.40
CA ASP A 133 -18.85 -12.52 -0.45
C ASP A 133 -19.51 -11.90 -1.68
N GLY A 134 -18.72 -11.29 -2.56
CA GLY A 134 -19.17 -10.60 -3.77
C GLY A 134 -19.63 -9.16 -3.55
N SER A 135 -19.57 -8.64 -2.33
CA SER A 135 -19.80 -7.21 -2.08
C SER A 135 -18.64 -6.38 -2.59
N GLU A 136 -18.93 -5.12 -2.91
CA GLU A 136 -17.95 -4.20 -3.48
C GLU A 136 -18.11 -2.80 -2.89
N GLU A 137 -16.99 -2.08 -2.85
CA GLU A 137 -16.97 -0.66 -2.50
C GLU A 137 -16.14 0.12 -3.52
N PHE A 138 -16.52 1.39 -3.74
CA PHE A 138 -15.80 2.31 -4.61
C PHE A 138 -15.82 3.71 -4.03
N TYR A 139 -14.67 4.38 -4.03
CA TYR A 139 -14.49 5.71 -3.44
C TYR A 139 -13.70 6.62 -4.36
N ASP A 140 -14.13 7.89 -4.46
CA ASP A 140 -13.43 8.96 -5.16
C ASP A 140 -12.72 9.85 -4.13
N HIS A 141 -11.41 9.70 -4.01
CA HIS A 141 -10.59 10.40 -3.03
C HIS A 141 -10.43 11.90 -3.29
N ARG A 142 -10.88 12.40 -4.43
CA ARG A 142 -10.91 13.85 -4.71
C ARG A 142 -11.97 14.55 -3.86
N ASP A 143 -13.06 13.83 -3.56
CA ASP A 143 -14.23 14.36 -2.84
C ASP A 143 -14.45 13.67 -1.48
N ASP A 144 -13.98 12.43 -1.31
CA ASP A 144 -14.19 11.59 -0.12
C ASP A 144 -12.91 10.84 0.27
N SER A 145 -11.92 11.55 0.80
CA SER A 145 -10.63 10.98 1.22
C SER A 145 -10.73 10.03 2.42
N HIS A 146 -11.85 10.06 3.17
CA HIS A 146 -12.11 9.20 4.32
C HIS A 146 -13.01 8.01 3.97
N GLU A 147 -13.42 7.88 2.72
CA GLU A 147 -14.19 6.73 2.24
C GLU A 147 -15.54 6.52 2.96
N TRP A 148 -16.25 7.63 3.26
CA TRP A 148 -17.54 7.55 3.96
C TRP A 148 -18.69 7.11 3.07
N ASN A 149 -18.62 7.40 1.76
CA ASN A 149 -19.74 7.24 0.84
C ASN A 149 -19.39 6.24 -0.27
N ASN A 150 -19.82 4.99 -0.12
CA ASN A 150 -19.63 3.97 -1.15
C ASN A 150 -20.38 4.34 -2.43
N GLN A 151 -19.63 4.48 -3.53
CA GLN A 151 -20.10 4.89 -4.86
C GLN A 151 -20.29 3.72 -5.83
N VAL A 152 -20.19 2.46 -5.39
CA VAL A 152 -20.22 1.29 -6.29
C VAL A 152 -21.48 1.22 -7.16
N GLY A 153 -22.63 1.69 -6.66
CA GLY A 153 -23.91 1.77 -7.40
C GLY A 153 -24.09 3.03 -8.24
N ASN A 154 -23.16 3.97 -8.22
CA ASN A 154 -23.28 5.24 -8.93
C ASN A 154 -22.88 5.08 -10.40
N LYS A 155 -23.85 5.34 -11.30
CA LYS A 155 -23.68 5.23 -12.75
C LYS A 155 -22.53 6.08 -13.30
N LYS A 156 -22.16 7.17 -12.62
CA LYS A 156 -21.03 8.05 -12.97
C LYS A 156 -19.72 7.27 -13.04
N TYR A 157 -19.52 6.25 -12.21
CA TYR A 157 -18.24 5.54 -12.03
C TYR A 157 -18.19 4.14 -12.65
N VAL A 158 -19.14 3.77 -13.49
CA VAL A 158 -19.22 2.41 -14.09
C VAL A 158 -17.93 2.05 -14.85
N GLN A 159 -17.36 3.00 -15.59
CA GLN A 159 -16.13 2.76 -16.37
C GLN A 159 -14.90 2.64 -15.47
N GLU A 160 -14.79 3.49 -14.47
CA GLU A 160 -13.71 3.46 -13.48
C GLU A 160 -13.74 2.17 -12.67
N ILE A 161 -14.90 1.74 -12.19
CA ILE A 161 -15.08 0.48 -11.48
C ILE A 161 -14.67 -0.70 -12.37
N ALA A 162 -15.15 -0.72 -13.63
CA ALA A 162 -14.79 -1.77 -14.58
C ALA A 162 -13.28 -1.81 -14.88
N ALA A 163 -12.62 -0.64 -14.92
CA ALA A 163 -11.18 -0.55 -15.08
C ALA A 163 -10.43 -1.13 -13.87
N HIS A 164 -10.88 -0.82 -12.64
CA HIS A 164 -10.25 -1.32 -11.41
C HIS A 164 -10.44 -2.83 -11.24
N ARG A 165 -11.57 -3.39 -11.61
CA ARG A 165 -11.82 -4.85 -11.59
C ARG A 165 -10.79 -5.64 -12.39
N LYS A 166 -10.20 -5.06 -13.44
CA LYS A 166 -9.18 -5.72 -14.27
C LYS A 166 -7.87 -5.99 -13.53
N TYR A 167 -7.60 -5.29 -12.43
CA TYR A 167 -6.42 -5.49 -11.61
C TYR A 167 -6.60 -6.58 -10.55
N LEU A 168 -7.83 -7.09 -10.38
CA LEU A 168 -8.05 -8.17 -9.42
C LEU A 168 -7.32 -9.44 -9.87
N PRO A 169 -6.67 -10.18 -8.96
CA PRO A 169 -6.05 -11.45 -9.27
C PRO A 169 -7.07 -12.46 -9.80
N VAL A 170 -6.73 -13.13 -10.88
CA VAL A 170 -7.54 -14.21 -11.45
C VAL A 170 -7.56 -15.44 -10.53
N ARG A 171 -6.49 -15.62 -9.75
CA ARG A 171 -6.31 -16.73 -8.82
C ARG A 171 -6.02 -16.20 -7.43
N SER A 172 -6.69 -16.77 -6.44
CA SER A 172 -6.47 -16.49 -5.02
C SER A 172 -6.15 -17.79 -4.31
N GLU A 173 -4.99 -17.83 -3.66
CA GLU A 173 -4.58 -19.01 -2.91
C GLU A 173 -5.26 -19.07 -1.55
N ASP A 174 -5.47 -20.30 -1.05
CA ASP A 174 -5.98 -20.50 0.30
C ASP A 174 -4.95 -20.05 1.35
N VAL A 175 -5.46 -19.58 2.47
CA VAL A 175 -4.61 -19.30 3.64
C VAL A 175 -3.96 -20.61 4.09
N LEU A 176 -2.64 -20.61 4.27
CA LEU A 176 -1.90 -21.78 4.73
C LEU A 176 -2.47 -22.29 6.05
N PRO A 177 -2.72 -23.60 6.20
CA PRO A 177 -3.22 -24.17 7.45
C PRO A 177 -2.19 -24.00 8.57
N GLY A 178 -2.68 -23.64 9.74
CA GLY A 178 -1.90 -23.60 10.97
C GLY A 178 -0.94 -22.41 11.10
N ASN A 179 -1.41 -21.32 11.69
CA ASN A 179 -0.61 -20.20 12.20
C ASN A 179 0.07 -19.23 11.23
N SER A 180 -0.23 -19.24 9.96
CA SER A 180 0.28 -18.21 9.06
C SER A 180 -0.14 -16.78 9.45
N THR A 181 -1.21 -16.63 10.23
CA THR A 181 -1.71 -15.33 10.71
C THR A 181 -1.11 -14.88 12.05
N GLY A 182 -0.40 -15.75 12.76
CA GLY A 182 0.21 -15.43 14.06
C GLY A 182 -0.76 -15.08 15.21
N HIS A 183 -2.08 -15.19 15.01
CA HIS A 183 -3.09 -14.72 15.97
C HIS A 183 -4.17 -15.78 16.28
N LYS A 184 -3.79 -16.85 16.96
CA LYS A 184 -4.73 -17.92 17.42
C LYS A 184 -5.97 -17.38 18.15
N ALA A 185 -5.80 -16.34 18.98
CA ALA A 185 -6.89 -15.75 19.76
C ALA A 185 -7.92 -15.04 18.86
N TYR A 186 -7.47 -14.40 17.76
CA TYR A 186 -8.38 -13.74 16.83
C TYR A 186 -9.18 -14.72 15.98
N ASP A 187 -8.57 -15.82 15.56
CA ASP A 187 -9.25 -16.87 14.79
C ASP A 187 -10.31 -17.57 15.63
N ALA A 188 -10.08 -17.73 16.95
CA ALA A 188 -11.08 -18.24 17.90
C ALA A 188 -12.25 -17.26 18.05
N ALA A 189 -11.99 -15.96 18.20
CA ALA A 189 -13.02 -14.92 18.33
C ALA A 189 -13.86 -14.77 17.06
N SER A 190 -13.27 -14.88 15.88
CA SER A 190 -14.00 -14.80 14.60
C SER A 190 -14.89 -16.01 14.33
N ARG A 191 -14.63 -17.16 14.97
CA ARG A 191 -15.51 -18.33 14.91
C ARG A 191 -16.74 -18.16 15.80
N LEU A 192 -16.60 -17.53 16.96
CA LEU A 192 -17.71 -17.25 17.88
C LEU A 192 -18.71 -16.21 17.35
N LEU A 193 -18.32 -15.38 16.38
CA LEU A 193 -19.21 -14.40 15.73
C LEU A 193 -20.00 -15.00 14.55
N LYS A 194 -19.78 -16.26 14.21
CA LYS A 194 -20.47 -16.99 13.12
C LYS A 194 -21.49 -18.03 13.63
N GLU A 195 -21.60 -18.21 14.94
CA GLU A 195 -22.64 -18.96 15.64
C GLU A 195 -23.69 -17.98 16.22
#